data_b4ef72038345cd1b74acc0daa18e240a
#
_entry.id   b4ef72038345cd1b74acc0daa18e240a
#
_cell.length_a   1.000
_cell.length_b   1.000
_cell.length_c   1.000
_cell.angle_alpha   90.00
_cell.angle_beta   90.00
_cell.angle_gamma   90.00
#
_symmetry.space_group_name_H-M   'P 1'
#
loop_
_entity.id
_entity.type
_entity.pdbx_description
1 polymer ?
#
loop_
_entity_poly.entity_id
_entity_poly.type
_entity_poly.pdbx_seq_one_letter_code
_entity_poly.pdbx_strand_id
1 'polypeptide(L)'
;MSTIKYDKIRTLETGFNPAATNMAIDEALMESVGEVPILRIYRWRPAAVSIGYFQSMNEEVNFVKCREIGVDVVRRLTGGGAVLHECELTYSFISREYPKNIMVSYKWICDAVVMSINRLGFDANFVPLNDIVIAGKKVSGNAQTRRNGVLLQHGTILLGVDVNKMFSVLKVPSEKLRDKIIKDAKERVTSLARTTFDDMATSLKTSFAAKFESKL
;
A
#
# COMPACT_ATOMS: atom_id res chain seq x y z
N MET A 1 14.47 -9.46 -21.34
CA MET A 1 14.68 -9.49 -19.86
C MET A 1 14.16 -10.82 -19.36
N SER A 2 14.98 -11.62 -18.66
CA SER A 2 14.52 -12.86 -18.03
C SER A 2 13.41 -12.53 -17.02
N THR A 3 12.27 -13.18 -17.16
CA THR A 3 11.17 -13.04 -16.20
C THR A 3 11.61 -13.73 -14.91
N ILE A 4 11.67 -13.00 -13.79
CA ILE A 4 11.93 -13.59 -12.47
C ILE A 4 10.70 -14.40 -12.11
N LYS A 5 10.91 -15.68 -11.85
CA LYS A 5 9.90 -16.66 -11.43
C LYS A 5 10.29 -17.21 -10.07
N TYR A 6 9.31 -17.64 -9.29
CA TYR A 6 9.56 -18.26 -8.01
C TYR A 6 8.85 -19.60 -7.94
N ASP A 7 9.52 -20.63 -7.49
CA ASP A 7 8.89 -21.95 -7.27
C ASP A 7 7.78 -21.86 -6.21
N LYS A 8 7.94 -20.94 -5.25
CA LYS A 8 7.01 -20.72 -4.15
C LYS A 8 7.03 -19.28 -3.69
N ILE A 9 5.86 -18.77 -3.26
CA ILE A 9 5.71 -17.53 -2.47
C ILE A 9 5.12 -17.88 -1.12
N ARG A 10 5.76 -17.44 -0.04
CA ARG A 10 5.21 -17.57 1.31
C ARG A 10 4.16 -16.48 1.55
N THR A 11 2.93 -16.88 1.81
CA THR A 11 1.83 -15.96 2.12
C THR A 11 1.60 -15.87 3.62
N LEU A 12 1.44 -14.64 4.13
CA LEU A 12 1.14 -14.35 5.53
C LEU A 12 -0.07 -13.42 5.61
N GLU A 13 -1.11 -13.84 6.29
CA GLU A 13 -2.23 -12.95 6.66
C GLU A 13 -2.10 -12.64 8.16
N THR A 14 -1.78 -11.40 8.48
CA THR A 14 -1.52 -11.00 9.87
C THR A 14 -2.69 -10.22 10.50
N GLY A 15 -3.78 -10.05 9.76
CA GLY A 15 -5.01 -9.44 10.25
C GLY A 15 -4.87 -7.97 10.65
N PHE A 16 -5.62 -7.60 11.68
CA PHE A 16 -5.59 -6.23 12.22
C PHE A 16 -4.46 -6.08 13.23
N ASN A 17 -3.67 -5.01 13.07
CA ASN A 17 -2.62 -4.64 14.02
C ASN A 17 -2.55 -3.11 14.19
N PRO A 18 -2.02 -2.62 15.34
CA PRO A 18 -1.61 -1.23 15.51
C PRO A 18 -0.52 -0.82 14.51
N ALA A 19 -0.41 0.47 14.27
CA ALA A 19 0.51 1.02 13.28
C ALA A 19 1.98 0.63 13.50
N ALA A 20 2.47 0.75 14.72
CA ALA A 20 3.85 0.39 15.06
C ALA A 20 4.11 -1.11 14.84
N THR A 21 3.16 -1.97 15.21
CA THR A 21 3.25 -3.43 15.01
C THR A 21 3.30 -3.77 13.52
N ASN A 22 2.48 -3.14 12.68
CA ASN A 22 2.52 -3.38 11.24
C ASN A 22 3.88 -3.04 10.63
N MET A 23 4.47 -1.91 11.02
CA MET A 23 5.79 -1.52 10.53
C MET A 23 6.91 -2.41 11.07
N ALA A 24 6.83 -2.81 12.34
CA ALA A 24 7.81 -3.74 12.93
C ALA A 24 7.78 -5.12 12.26
N ILE A 25 6.59 -5.63 11.90
CA ILE A 25 6.48 -6.89 11.15
C ILE A 25 7.11 -6.75 9.76
N ASP A 26 6.83 -5.67 9.02
CA ASP A 26 7.44 -5.44 7.70
C ASP A 26 8.97 -5.37 7.79
N GLU A 27 9.51 -4.71 8.83
CA GLU A 27 10.95 -4.62 9.07
C GLU A 27 11.56 -5.99 9.39
N ALA A 28 10.97 -6.73 10.32
CA ALA A 28 11.43 -8.07 10.70
C ALA A 28 11.38 -9.06 9.52
N LEU A 29 10.35 -8.99 8.67
CA LEU A 29 10.26 -9.81 7.48
C LEU A 29 11.33 -9.41 6.44
N MET A 30 11.61 -8.12 6.31
CA MET A 30 12.67 -7.64 5.42
C MET A 30 14.07 -8.10 5.88
N GLU A 31 14.31 -8.17 7.20
CA GLU A 31 15.57 -8.66 7.77
C GLU A 31 15.71 -10.18 7.65
N SER A 32 14.62 -10.92 7.78
CA SER A 32 14.62 -12.39 7.86
C SER A 32 14.32 -13.11 6.54
N VAL A 33 13.91 -12.42 5.46
CA VAL A 33 13.59 -13.07 4.20
C VAL A 33 14.79 -13.81 3.63
N GLY A 34 14.58 -15.09 3.28
CA GLY A 34 15.51 -15.94 2.55
C GLY A 34 15.31 -15.89 1.04
N GLU A 35 15.48 -17.04 0.38
CA GLU A 35 15.30 -17.19 -1.06
C GLU A 35 13.82 -17.15 -1.47
N VAL A 36 12.92 -17.62 -0.58
CA VAL A 36 11.47 -17.62 -0.83
C VAL A 36 10.89 -16.24 -0.53
N PRO A 37 10.32 -15.54 -1.52
CA PRO A 37 9.70 -14.24 -1.29
C PRO A 37 8.46 -14.35 -0.41
N ILE A 38 8.10 -13.25 0.22
CA ILE A 38 6.98 -13.16 1.14
C ILE A 38 5.95 -12.18 0.61
N LEU A 39 4.69 -12.63 0.52
CA LEU A 39 3.52 -11.78 0.35
C LEU A 39 2.79 -11.71 1.69
N ARG A 40 2.81 -10.55 2.32
CA ARG A 40 2.05 -10.29 3.54
C ARG A 40 0.80 -9.47 3.21
N ILE A 41 -0.35 -9.82 3.82
CA ILE A 41 -1.64 -9.13 3.71
C ILE A 41 -2.08 -8.75 5.13
N TYR A 42 -2.50 -7.49 5.33
CA TYR A 42 -2.84 -6.99 6.66
C TYR A 42 -3.79 -5.80 6.65
N ARG A 43 -4.22 -5.41 7.83
CA ARG A 43 -5.13 -4.31 8.10
C ARG A 43 -4.64 -3.47 9.28
N TRP A 44 -5.29 -2.36 9.52
CA TRP A 44 -4.92 -1.40 10.56
C TRP A 44 -6.04 -1.27 11.59
N ARG A 45 -5.70 -1.39 12.86
CA ARG A 45 -6.63 -1.10 13.97
C ARG A 45 -5.81 -0.65 15.20
N PRO A 46 -6.03 0.60 15.69
CA PRO A 46 -6.95 1.60 15.14
C PRO A 46 -6.54 2.07 13.72
N ALA A 47 -7.36 2.96 13.12
CA ALA A 47 -6.96 3.68 11.91
C ALA A 47 -5.63 4.39 12.15
N ALA A 48 -4.82 4.58 11.11
CA ALA A 48 -3.47 5.10 11.29
C ALA A 48 -3.05 6.08 10.18
N VAL A 49 -2.21 7.05 10.53
CA VAL A 49 -1.44 7.82 9.56
C VAL A 49 -0.03 7.25 9.48
N SER A 50 0.40 6.80 8.31
CA SER A 50 1.81 6.55 8.04
C SER A 50 2.43 7.71 7.28
N ILE A 51 3.58 8.20 7.74
CA ILE A 51 4.40 9.16 6.98
C ILE A 51 5.56 8.46 6.29
N GLY A 52 5.99 9.02 5.18
CA GLY A 52 7.18 8.55 4.46
C GLY A 52 8.46 8.75 5.26
N TYR A 53 9.47 7.95 4.95
CA TYR A 53 10.74 7.91 5.70
C TYR A 53 11.39 9.29 5.87
N PHE A 54 11.31 10.13 4.85
CA PHE A 54 11.96 11.46 4.83
C PHE A 54 11.05 12.61 5.22
N GLN A 55 9.76 12.36 5.51
CA GLN A 55 8.82 13.42 5.88
C GLN A 55 8.98 13.87 7.33
N SER A 56 8.66 15.14 7.62
CA SER A 56 8.52 15.67 8.95
C SER A 56 7.14 15.37 9.52
N MET A 57 7.07 14.66 10.64
CA MET A 57 5.79 14.36 11.31
C MET A 57 5.01 15.63 11.65
N ASN A 58 5.71 16.66 12.12
CA ASN A 58 5.09 17.91 12.54
C ASN A 58 4.53 18.72 11.37
N GLU A 59 5.07 18.54 10.16
CA GLU A 59 4.60 19.24 8.97
C GLU A 59 3.43 18.51 8.30
N GLU A 60 3.36 17.19 8.42
CA GLU A 60 2.40 16.38 7.70
C GLU A 60 1.15 16.02 8.52
N VAL A 61 1.26 15.93 9.86
CA VAL A 61 0.24 15.32 10.70
C VAL A 61 -0.40 16.31 11.66
N ASN A 62 -1.73 16.30 11.74
CA ASN A 62 -2.49 16.98 12.77
C ASN A 62 -2.63 16.05 14.00
N PHE A 63 -1.63 16.08 14.88
CA PHE A 63 -1.59 15.24 16.09
C PHE A 63 -2.75 15.48 17.05
N VAL A 64 -3.26 16.71 17.11
CA VAL A 64 -4.42 17.03 17.98
C VAL A 64 -5.62 16.25 17.49
N LYS A 65 -5.90 16.31 16.18
CA LYS A 65 -7.02 15.60 15.58
C LYS A 65 -6.83 14.07 15.62
N CYS A 66 -5.62 13.58 15.37
CA CYS A 66 -5.34 12.14 15.48
C CYS A 66 -5.66 11.61 16.88
N ARG A 67 -5.25 12.30 17.95
CA ARG A 67 -5.57 11.92 19.34
C ARG A 67 -7.06 11.98 19.63
N GLU A 68 -7.73 13.03 19.17
CA GLU A 68 -9.17 13.23 19.38
C GLU A 68 -10.01 12.07 18.82
N ILE A 69 -9.65 11.56 17.65
CA ILE A 69 -10.43 10.52 16.95
C ILE A 69 -9.78 9.13 16.99
N GLY A 70 -8.74 8.93 17.80
CA GLY A 70 -8.10 7.63 18.02
C GLY A 70 -7.36 7.09 16.79
N VAL A 71 -6.62 7.94 16.07
CA VAL A 71 -5.80 7.56 14.90
C VAL A 71 -4.34 7.46 15.32
N ASP A 72 -3.72 6.30 15.11
CA ASP A 72 -2.29 6.08 15.32
C ASP A 72 -1.43 6.87 14.33
N VAL A 73 -0.18 7.14 14.69
CA VAL A 73 0.80 7.78 13.79
C VAL A 73 2.09 6.97 13.79
N VAL A 74 2.61 6.66 12.60
CA VAL A 74 3.86 5.90 12.46
C VAL A 74 4.69 6.41 11.28
N ARG A 75 6.01 6.23 11.34
CA ARG A 75 6.91 6.39 10.21
C ARG A 75 7.13 5.02 9.54
N ARG A 76 6.93 4.94 8.22
CA ARG A 76 7.20 3.72 7.47
C ARG A 76 8.63 3.70 6.92
N LEU A 77 9.11 2.51 6.56
CA LEU A 77 10.47 2.28 6.02
C LEU A 77 10.66 2.84 4.61
N THR A 78 9.56 3.09 3.89
CA THR A 78 9.56 3.56 2.51
C THR A 78 9.37 5.07 2.42
N GLY A 79 9.71 5.66 1.30
CA GLY A 79 9.43 7.07 1.00
C GLY A 79 7.96 7.33 0.66
N GLY A 80 7.71 8.48 0.04
CA GLY A 80 6.38 8.94 -0.38
C GLY A 80 5.68 9.84 0.64
N GLY A 81 4.48 10.32 0.31
CA GLY A 81 3.67 11.22 1.13
C GLY A 81 2.93 10.52 2.27
N ALA A 82 2.35 11.29 3.18
CA ALA A 82 1.53 10.80 4.28
C ALA A 82 0.24 10.15 3.78
N VAL A 83 -0.18 9.05 4.40
CA VAL A 83 -1.36 8.26 4.04
C VAL A 83 -2.18 7.95 5.28
N LEU A 84 -3.51 8.13 5.18
CA LEU A 84 -4.45 7.58 6.17
C LEU A 84 -4.82 6.15 5.80
N HIS A 85 -4.66 5.23 6.75
CA HIS A 85 -5.01 3.81 6.67
C HIS A 85 -6.27 3.53 7.48
N GLU A 86 -7.34 3.06 6.84
CA GLU A 86 -8.60 2.76 7.54
C GLU A 86 -9.41 1.66 6.84
N CYS A 87 -9.91 1.92 5.64
CA CYS A 87 -10.78 1.01 4.90
C CYS A 87 -10.10 0.51 3.63
N GLU A 88 -9.13 -0.37 3.82
CA GLU A 88 -8.26 -0.86 2.75
C GLU A 88 -7.77 -2.29 3.03
N LEU A 89 -7.26 -2.92 1.99
CA LEU A 89 -6.31 -4.01 2.11
C LEU A 89 -4.91 -3.45 1.93
N THR A 90 -4.03 -3.68 2.89
CA THR A 90 -2.60 -3.37 2.74
C THR A 90 -1.83 -4.66 2.47
N TYR A 91 -0.89 -4.61 1.53
CA TYR A 91 0.02 -5.72 1.27
C TYR A 91 1.48 -5.28 1.39
N SER A 92 2.36 -6.23 1.69
CA SER A 92 3.81 -6.10 1.55
C SER A 92 4.35 -7.28 0.74
N PHE A 93 5.16 -6.99 -0.29
CA PHE A 93 5.92 -7.99 -1.02
C PHE A 93 7.41 -7.79 -0.75
N ILE A 94 8.08 -8.85 -0.30
CA ILE A 94 9.47 -8.79 0.17
C ILE A 94 10.26 -9.87 -0.56
N SER A 95 11.36 -9.48 -1.22
CA SER A 95 12.18 -10.40 -2.00
C SER A 95 13.65 -9.99 -2.07
N ARG A 96 14.54 -10.98 -2.17
CA ARG A 96 15.96 -10.78 -2.53
C ARG A 96 16.18 -10.71 -4.03
N GLU A 97 15.34 -11.38 -4.80
CA GLU A 97 15.38 -11.32 -6.26
C GLU A 97 14.35 -10.31 -6.77
N TYR A 98 14.80 -9.30 -7.49
CA TYR A 98 13.95 -8.26 -8.04
C TYR A 98 14.64 -7.48 -9.17
N PRO A 99 13.90 -6.88 -10.10
CA PRO A 99 14.46 -6.00 -11.13
C PRO A 99 15.17 -4.80 -10.48
N LYS A 100 16.43 -4.56 -10.84
CA LYS A 100 17.23 -3.49 -10.23
C LYS A 100 16.75 -2.09 -10.61
N ASN A 101 16.22 -1.92 -11.83
CA ASN A 101 15.60 -0.66 -12.24
C ASN A 101 14.32 -0.41 -11.44
N ILE A 102 14.22 0.81 -10.88
CA ILE A 102 13.13 1.20 -9.97
C ILE A 102 11.76 1.13 -10.67
N MET A 103 11.65 1.69 -11.86
CA MET A 103 10.38 1.72 -12.60
C MET A 103 9.94 0.32 -13.02
N VAL A 104 10.90 -0.51 -13.46
CA VAL A 104 10.62 -1.91 -13.83
C VAL A 104 10.16 -2.70 -12.62
N SER A 105 10.76 -2.51 -11.44
CA SER A 105 10.36 -3.25 -10.23
C SER A 105 8.99 -2.80 -9.69
N TYR A 106 8.65 -1.51 -9.78
CA TYR A 106 7.28 -1.06 -9.48
C TYR A 106 6.26 -1.73 -10.38
N LYS A 107 6.45 -1.62 -11.70
CA LYS A 107 5.55 -2.23 -12.67
C LYS A 107 5.44 -3.74 -12.47
N TRP A 108 6.56 -4.41 -12.24
CA TRP A 108 6.65 -5.86 -12.08
C TRP A 108 5.77 -6.39 -10.92
N ILE A 109 5.75 -5.69 -9.77
CA ILE A 109 4.88 -6.05 -8.64
C ILE A 109 3.45 -5.52 -8.85
N CYS A 110 3.31 -4.27 -9.30
CA CYS A 110 2.01 -3.66 -9.51
C CYS A 110 1.17 -4.38 -10.58
N ASP A 111 1.79 -5.05 -11.56
CA ASP A 111 1.07 -5.88 -12.53
C ASP A 111 0.28 -6.99 -11.83
N ALA A 112 0.82 -7.62 -10.76
CA ALA A 112 0.08 -8.61 -9.98
C ALA A 112 -1.11 -7.98 -9.23
N VAL A 113 -0.94 -6.76 -8.72
CA VAL A 113 -2.03 -6.01 -8.06
C VAL A 113 -3.11 -5.61 -9.07
N VAL A 114 -2.72 -5.12 -10.26
CA VAL A 114 -3.65 -4.83 -11.37
C VAL A 114 -4.44 -6.09 -11.75
N MET A 115 -3.76 -7.22 -11.94
CA MET A 115 -4.41 -8.51 -12.23
C MET A 115 -5.44 -8.87 -11.16
N SER A 116 -5.11 -8.63 -9.89
CA SER A 116 -6.01 -8.95 -8.78
C SER A 116 -7.29 -8.10 -8.76
N ILE A 117 -7.17 -6.82 -9.07
CA ILE A 117 -8.30 -5.91 -9.14
C ILE A 117 -9.18 -6.26 -10.37
N ASN A 118 -8.54 -6.56 -11.51
CA ASN A 118 -9.24 -6.89 -12.75
C ASN A 118 -9.98 -8.24 -12.66
N ARG A 119 -9.46 -9.21 -11.89
CA ARG A 119 -10.19 -10.48 -11.60
C ARG A 119 -11.51 -10.28 -10.86
N LEU A 120 -11.66 -9.16 -10.15
CA LEU A 120 -12.91 -8.78 -9.46
C LEU A 120 -13.86 -7.95 -10.34
N GLY A 121 -13.57 -7.84 -11.65
CA GLY A 121 -14.45 -7.18 -12.64
C GLY A 121 -14.21 -5.68 -12.79
N PHE A 122 -13.10 -5.15 -12.27
CA PHE A 122 -12.72 -3.76 -12.50
C PHE A 122 -11.76 -3.62 -13.70
N ASP A 123 -11.59 -2.41 -14.22
CA ASP A 123 -10.61 -2.08 -15.27
C ASP A 123 -9.51 -1.20 -14.66
N ALA A 124 -8.61 -1.84 -13.92
CA ALA A 124 -7.49 -1.18 -13.28
C ALA A 124 -6.26 -1.15 -14.19
N ASN A 125 -5.51 -0.06 -14.11
CA ASN A 125 -4.29 0.15 -14.88
C ASN A 125 -3.18 0.72 -14.01
N PHE A 126 -1.91 0.29 -14.24
CA PHE A 126 -0.75 0.88 -13.60
C PHE A 126 -0.38 2.21 -14.27
N VAL A 127 -0.20 3.22 -13.44
CA VAL A 127 0.28 4.55 -13.86
C VAL A 127 1.60 4.86 -13.16
N PRO A 128 2.66 5.18 -13.89
CA PRO A 128 3.91 5.63 -13.29
C PRO A 128 3.71 6.88 -12.40
N LEU A 129 4.43 6.97 -11.27
CA LEU A 129 5.51 6.08 -10.82
C LEU A 129 5.01 4.80 -10.13
N ASN A 130 3.94 4.87 -9.34
CA ASN A 130 3.61 3.87 -8.32
C ASN A 130 2.11 3.78 -8.01
N ASP A 131 1.27 4.33 -8.87
CA ASP A 131 -0.18 4.34 -8.66
C ASP A 131 -0.90 3.30 -9.55
N ILE A 132 -2.02 2.79 -9.04
CA ILE A 132 -2.97 2.02 -9.84
C ILE A 132 -4.27 2.79 -9.85
N VAL A 133 -4.86 2.91 -11.04
CA VAL A 133 -6.06 3.74 -11.28
C VAL A 133 -7.17 2.92 -11.92
N ILE A 134 -8.41 3.34 -11.69
CA ILE A 134 -9.62 2.90 -12.38
C ILE A 134 -10.29 4.15 -12.93
N ALA A 135 -10.57 4.19 -14.24
CA ALA A 135 -11.14 5.36 -14.92
C ALA A 135 -10.41 6.67 -14.56
N GLY A 136 -9.06 6.62 -14.51
CA GLY A 136 -8.21 7.77 -14.17
C GLY A 136 -8.17 8.17 -12.70
N LYS A 137 -8.88 7.47 -11.81
CA LYS A 137 -8.88 7.74 -10.36
C LYS A 137 -8.05 6.71 -9.61
N LYS A 138 -7.21 7.16 -8.70
CA LYS A 138 -6.33 6.31 -7.89
C LYS A 138 -7.14 5.40 -6.97
N VAL A 139 -6.87 4.10 -7.05
CA VAL A 139 -7.42 3.05 -6.19
C VAL A 139 -6.34 2.39 -5.32
N SER A 140 -5.07 2.50 -5.72
CA SER A 140 -3.93 1.94 -4.98
C SER A 140 -2.72 2.84 -5.10
N GLY A 141 -2.01 3.03 -4.00
CA GLY A 141 -0.72 3.69 -3.95
C GLY A 141 0.34 2.75 -3.38
N ASN A 142 1.55 2.77 -3.95
CA ASN A 142 2.61 1.84 -3.61
C ASN A 142 3.91 2.57 -3.27
N ALA A 143 4.73 1.99 -2.41
CA ALA A 143 6.03 2.53 -2.06
C ALA A 143 7.06 1.40 -1.90
N GLN A 144 8.29 1.66 -2.30
CA GLN A 144 9.39 0.69 -2.22
C GLN A 144 10.55 1.21 -1.37
N THR A 145 11.28 0.30 -0.75
CA THR A 145 12.62 0.52 -0.22
C THR A 145 13.50 -0.68 -0.55
N ARG A 146 14.80 -0.45 -0.56
CA ARG A 146 15.82 -1.48 -0.78
C ARG A 146 16.91 -1.32 0.26
N ARG A 147 17.09 -2.35 1.08
CA ARG A 147 18.13 -2.39 2.12
C ARG A 147 18.77 -3.77 2.15
N ASN A 148 20.07 -3.84 2.27
CA ASN A 148 20.84 -5.08 2.43
C ASN A 148 20.51 -6.15 1.34
N GLY A 149 20.31 -5.71 0.10
CA GLY A 149 19.99 -6.61 -1.01
C GLY A 149 18.55 -7.12 -1.03
N VAL A 150 17.69 -6.63 -0.14
CA VAL A 150 16.26 -6.97 -0.07
C VAL A 150 15.42 -5.81 -0.58
N LEU A 151 14.41 -6.10 -1.40
CA LEU A 151 13.36 -5.19 -1.77
C LEU A 151 12.14 -5.43 -0.88
N LEU A 152 11.57 -4.35 -0.36
CA LEU A 152 10.22 -4.33 0.19
C LEU A 152 9.41 -3.34 -0.63
N GLN A 153 8.29 -3.79 -1.18
CA GLN A 153 7.21 -2.93 -1.65
C GLN A 153 5.98 -3.18 -0.79
N HIS A 154 5.39 -2.12 -0.26
CA HIS A 154 4.06 -2.20 0.29
C HIS A 154 3.11 -1.24 -0.44
N GLY A 155 1.83 -1.55 -0.42
CA GLY A 155 0.81 -0.75 -1.07
C GLY A 155 -0.56 -0.94 -0.43
N THR A 156 -1.42 0.04 -0.65
CA THR A 156 -2.82 0.04 -0.21
C THR A 156 -3.73 -0.23 -1.40
N ILE A 157 -4.77 -1.02 -1.20
CA ILE A 157 -5.87 -1.20 -2.15
C ILE A 157 -7.13 -0.70 -1.43
N LEU A 158 -7.67 0.42 -1.89
CA LEU A 158 -8.77 1.11 -1.22
C LEU A 158 -10.09 0.33 -1.43
N LEU A 159 -10.68 -0.13 -0.35
CA LEU A 159 -12.02 -0.73 -0.32
C LEU A 159 -13.09 0.32 0.01
N GLY A 160 -12.69 1.38 0.69
CA GLY A 160 -13.46 2.59 0.97
C GLY A 160 -12.51 3.77 1.19
N VAL A 161 -13.03 4.99 1.11
CA VAL A 161 -12.24 6.20 1.37
C VAL A 161 -13.11 7.31 1.95
N ASP A 162 -12.69 7.86 3.08
CA ASP A 162 -13.22 9.10 3.64
C ASP A 162 -12.19 10.22 3.46
N VAL A 163 -12.35 10.98 2.37
CA VAL A 163 -11.47 12.10 2.05
C VAL A 163 -11.55 13.22 3.09
N ASN A 164 -12.71 13.44 3.71
CA ASN A 164 -12.86 14.48 4.74
C ASN A 164 -12.07 14.09 5.99
N LYS A 165 -12.17 12.83 6.45
CA LYS A 165 -11.38 12.31 7.55
C LYS A 165 -9.89 12.36 7.24
N MET A 166 -9.48 11.97 6.04
CA MET A 166 -8.09 12.02 5.60
C MET A 166 -7.50 13.43 5.79
N PHE A 167 -8.18 14.46 5.29
CA PHE A 167 -7.70 15.84 5.45
C PHE A 167 -8.01 16.48 6.82
N SER A 168 -8.69 15.78 7.71
CA SER A 168 -8.78 16.21 9.12
C SER A 168 -7.51 15.87 9.91
N VAL A 169 -6.87 14.75 9.56
CA VAL A 169 -5.65 14.22 10.23
C VAL A 169 -4.35 14.58 9.50
N LEU A 170 -4.41 14.84 8.19
CA LEU A 170 -3.28 15.33 7.40
C LEU A 170 -3.31 16.86 7.31
N LYS A 171 -2.14 17.47 7.45
CA LYS A 171 -2.01 18.91 7.23
C LYS A 171 -2.01 19.23 5.74
N VAL A 172 -2.63 20.33 5.40
CA VAL A 172 -2.61 20.90 4.05
C VAL A 172 -1.64 22.08 3.99
N PRO A 173 -0.99 22.34 2.86
CA PRO A 173 -0.02 23.43 2.73
C PRO A 173 -0.62 24.82 3.04
N SER A 174 -1.94 24.97 2.86
CA SER A 174 -2.66 26.21 3.12
C SER A 174 -4.11 25.93 3.47
N GLU A 175 -4.56 26.40 4.62
CA GLU A 175 -5.96 26.29 5.04
C GLU A 175 -6.92 27.03 4.08
N LYS A 176 -6.44 28.10 3.42
CA LYS A 176 -7.24 28.81 2.40
C LYS A 176 -7.54 27.95 1.17
N LEU A 177 -6.72 26.94 0.88
CA LEU A 177 -6.90 26.03 -0.25
C LEU A 177 -7.50 24.69 0.15
N ARG A 178 -7.80 24.48 1.43
CA ARG A 178 -8.25 23.20 1.97
C ARG A 178 -9.45 22.64 1.24
N ASP A 179 -10.53 23.43 1.05
CA ASP A 179 -11.74 22.97 0.39
C ASP A 179 -11.49 22.55 -1.07
N LYS A 180 -10.63 23.30 -1.76
CA LYS A 180 -10.21 22.97 -3.11
C LYS A 180 -9.40 21.66 -3.14
N ILE A 181 -8.45 21.48 -2.22
CA ILE A 181 -7.64 20.27 -2.12
C ILE A 181 -8.52 19.05 -1.83
N ILE A 182 -9.50 19.18 -0.93
CA ILE A 182 -10.47 18.11 -0.61
C ILE A 182 -11.31 17.78 -1.85
N LYS A 183 -11.80 18.78 -2.57
CA LYS A 183 -12.56 18.58 -3.81
C LYS A 183 -11.72 17.86 -4.86
N ASP A 184 -10.52 18.34 -5.13
CA ASP A 184 -9.59 17.73 -6.10
C ASP A 184 -9.26 16.28 -5.72
N ALA A 185 -9.08 15.98 -4.42
CA ALA A 185 -8.83 14.62 -3.95
C ALA A 185 -10.05 13.70 -4.16
N LYS A 186 -11.27 14.17 -3.89
CA LYS A 186 -12.52 13.41 -4.18
C LYS A 186 -12.67 13.07 -5.67
N GLU A 187 -12.16 13.91 -6.54
CA GLU A 187 -12.19 13.67 -7.99
C GLU A 187 -11.10 12.69 -8.44
N ARG A 188 -9.98 12.62 -7.72
CA ARG A 188 -8.78 11.85 -8.11
C ARG A 188 -8.64 10.48 -7.43
N VAL A 189 -9.44 10.20 -6.39
CA VAL A 189 -9.37 8.94 -5.64
C VAL A 189 -10.67 8.17 -5.81
N THR A 190 -10.56 6.84 -5.83
CA THR A 190 -11.70 5.92 -5.86
C THR A 190 -11.43 4.71 -4.98
N SER A 191 -12.42 3.84 -4.80
CA SER A 191 -12.28 2.60 -4.05
C SER A 191 -13.02 1.47 -4.73
N LEU A 192 -12.70 0.24 -4.37
CA LEU A 192 -13.39 -0.98 -4.80
C LEU A 192 -14.66 -1.19 -3.96
N ALA A 193 -15.57 -0.21 -3.99
CA ALA A 193 -16.83 -0.30 -3.26
C ALA A 193 -17.56 -1.61 -3.61
N ARG A 194 -18.09 -2.30 -2.60
CA ARG A 194 -18.73 -3.63 -2.65
C ARG A 194 -17.77 -4.83 -2.71
N THR A 195 -16.46 -4.63 -2.75
CA THR A 195 -15.48 -5.70 -2.62
C THR A 195 -15.18 -5.92 -1.14
N THR A 196 -15.26 -7.17 -0.67
CA THR A 196 -14.86 -7.49 0.69
C THR A 196 -13.33 -7.62 0.81
N PHE A 197 -12.82 -7.53 2.03
CA PHE A 197 -11.40 -7.77 2.27
C PHE A 197 -10.98 -9.17 1.83
N ASP A 198 -11.81 -10.18 2.11
CA ASP A 198 -11.51 -11.59 1.83
C ASP A 198 -11.50 -11.89 0.33
N ASP A 199 -12.43 -11.29 -0.45
CA ASP A 199 -12.42 -11.39 -1.90
C ASP A 199 -11.16 -10.77 -2.49
N MET A 200 -10.78 -9.58 -2.01
CA MET A 200 -9.57 -8.91 -2.48
C MET A 200 -8.29 -9.67 -2.08
N ALA A 201 -8.22 -10.19 -0.86
CA ALA A 201 -7.09 -10.97 -0.38
C ALA A 201 -6.92 -12.27 -1.17
N THR A 202 -8.01 -12.98 -1.45
CA THR A 202 -8.02 -14.20 -2.26
C THR A 202 -7.58 -13.90 -3.70
N SER A 203 -8.12 -12.84 -4.30
CA SER A 203 -7.74 -12.42 -5.65
C SER A 203 -6.28 -12.01 -5.73
N LEU A 204 -5.77 -11.30 -4.70
CA LEU A 204 -4.38 -10.87 -4.64
C LEU A 204 -3.41 -12.06 -4.58
N LYS A 205 -3.66 -13.02 -3.68
CA LYS A 205 -2.87 -14.26 -3.58
C LYS A 205 -2.82 -15.00 -4.90
N THR A 206 -3.98 -15.24 -5.50
CA THR A 206 -4.09 -15.95 -6.79
C THR A 206 -3.34 -15.22 -7.91
N SER A 207 -3.41 -13.89 -7.94
CA SER A 207 -2.75 -13.09 -8.97
C SER A 207 -1.24 -13.03 -8.81
N PHE A 208 -0.73 -13.00 -7.56
CA PHE A 208 0.70 -13.11 -7.30
C PHE A 208 1.24 -14.49 -7.72
N ALA A 209 0.54 -15.57 -7.38
CA ALA A 209 0.92 -16.91 -7.81
C ALA A 209 0.97 -17.02 -9.35
N ALA A 210 -0.07 -16.54 -10.03
CA ALA A 210 -0.13 -16.57 -11.49
C ALA A 210 0.96 -15.71 -12.15
N LYS A 211 1.18 -14.47 -11.64
CA LYS A 211 2.18 -13.53 -12.18
C LYS A 211 3.59 -14.08 -12.10
N PHE A 212 3.92 -14.75 -11.01
CA PHE A 212 5.26 -15.26 -10.74
C PHE A 212 5.41 -16.76 -11.01
N GLU A 213 4.39 -17.40 -11.59
CA GLU A 213 4.34 -18.83 -11.91
C GLU A 213 4.70 -19.72 -10.68
N SER A 214 4.24 -19.31 -9.50
CA SER A 214 4.62 -19.88 -8.21
C SER A 214 3.48 -20.65 -7.54
N LYS A 215 3.84 -21.54 -6.60
CA LYS A 215 2.92 -22.10 -5.61
C LYS A 215 2.79 -21.15 -4.43
N LEU A 216 1.60 -21.09 -3.82
CA LEU A 216 1.32 -20.35 -2.59
C LEU A 216 1.59 -21.20 -1.37
#